data_7b143101b3c812a91110953ab049147b
#
_entry.id   7b143101b3c812a91110953ab049147b
#
_cell.length_a   1.000
_cell.length_b   1.000
_cell.length_c   1.000
_cell.angle_alpha   90.00
_cell.angle_beta   90.00
_cell.angle_gamma   90.00
#
_symmetry.space_group_name_H-M   'P 1'
#
loop_
_entity.id
_entity.type
_entity.pdbx_description
1 polymer ?
#
loop_
_entity_poly.entity_id
_entity_poly.type
_entity_poly.pdbx_seq_one_letter_code
_entity_poly.pdbx_strand_id
1 'polypeptide(L)'
;MDGDLKITFEYSEAYGLGYEPGITRRDPSCIILAGGQFHVWYTRTPNGPSGYDATVWHATSMDGIRWEEQGEALSRGGAGDWDEQCVFTPNILVAEGRYFLFYTSVEKPYSEEALTAIGVAYADSPAGPWTKGAGNPVLGTGSDIAWDSHRVDDSCLVVRDGRYWLYYKGRQKGLSPRETRMGLAVAEGPLGPYRKAEENPLVEGGHEVCVWRQGTGVAALVQPNGPEGGTLRYSEDGIHFRSCAVLRPPQAPGPYRADFLEDEPQGAGIEWGLHINLRSRQLPFLERFTSSELVGDWHLTH
;
A
#
# COMPACT_ATOMS: atom_id res chain seq x y z
N MET A 1 8.79 -15.18 31.26
CA MET A 1 7.68 -14.21 31.34
C MET A 1 7.62 -13.58 29.97
N ASP A 2 6.84 -14.21 29.09
CA ASP A 2 6.58 -13.67 27.74
C ASP A 2 5.69 -12.45 27.94
N GLY A 3 6.28 -11.27 27.92
CA GLY A 3 5.51 -10.05 27.89
C GLY A 3 4.97 -9.88 26.47
N ASP A 4 3.66 -10.01 26.29
CA ASP A 4 3.02 -9.72 25.01
C ASP A 4 3.47 -8.35 24.49
N LEU A 5 3.94 -8.28 23.26
CA LEU A 5 4.32 -7.03 22.62
C LEU A 5 3.07 -6.13 22.55
N LYS A 6 3.09 -5.05 23.31
CA LYS A 6 1.98 -4.11 23.36
C LYS A 6 2.25 -2.96 22.39
N ILE A 7 1.50 -2.91 21.32
CA ILE A 7 1.62 -1.87 20.30
C ILE A 7 0.42 -0.93 20.40
N THR A 8 0.73 0.36 20.40
CA THR A 8 -0.25 1.45 20.46
C THR A 8 -0.05 2.40 19.28
N PHE A 9 -1.12 3.05 18.86
CA PHE A 9 -1.09 4.09 17.84
C PHE A 9 -1.71 5.37 18.37
N GLU A 10 -0.98 6.45 18.24
CA GLU A 10 -1.49 7.79 18.48
C GLU A 10 -1.87 8.43 17.16
N TYR A 11 -2.97 9.17 17.14
CA TYR A 11 -3.51 9.80 15.94
C TYR A 11 -3.55 11.31 16.08
N SER A 12 -3.17 12.00 15.02
CA SER A 12 -3.15 13.47 14.95
C SER A 12 -3.52 13.96 13.56
N GLU A 13 -3.86 15.23 13.44
CA GLU A 13 -4.23 15.85 12.18
C GLU A 13 -3.05 15.87 11.20
N ALA A 14 -3.33 15.51 9.94
CA ALA A 14 -2.48 15.79 8.78
C ALA A 14 -2.99 17.08 8.12
N TYR A 15 -2.45 18.24 8.55
CA TYR A 15 -2.90 19.53 8.03
C TYR A 15 -2.72 19.62 6.52
N GLY A 16 -3.76 20.05 5.80
CA GLY A 16 -3.78 20.10 4.34
C GLY A 16 -4.33 18.83 3.66
N LEU A 17 -4.36 17.69 4.37
CA LEU A 17 -4.94 16.43 3.87
C LEU A 17 -6.14 15.94 4.69
N GLY A 18 -6.54 16.71 5.69
CA GLY A 18 -7.70 16.46 6.54
C GLY A 18 -9.03 16.55 5.78
N TYR A 19 -10.11 16.58 6.54
CA TYR A 19 -11.47 16.65 5.98
C TYR A 19 -11.70 17.91 5.14
N GLU A 20 -12.25 17.68 3.95
CA GLU A 20 -12.72 18.72 3.03
C GLU A 20 -14.11 18.35 2.49
N PRO A 21 -15.12 19.24 2.58
CA PRO A 21 -16.45 18.94 2.05
C PRO A 21 -16.43 18.57 0.56
N GLY A 22 -17.02 17.43 0.22
CA GLY A 22 -17.12 16.97 -1.17
C GLY A 22 -15.87 16.28 -1.72
N ILE A 23 -14.79 16.16 -0.93
CA ILE A 23 -13.55 15.52 -1.36
C ILE A 23 -13.26 14.29 -0.50
N THR A 24 -12.98 13.19 -1.13
CA THR A 24 -12.42 11.98 -0.52
C THR A 24 -10.92 11.92 -0.76
N ARG A 25 -10.15 11.69 0.32
CA ARG A 25 -8.74 11.31 0.29
C ARG A 25 -8.57 10.00 1.04
N ARG A 26 -8.00 9.00 0.37
CA ARG A 26 -7.85 7.64 0.93
C ARG A 26 -6.62 6.93 0.37
N ASP A 27 -6.30 5.78 0.95
CA ASP A 27 -5.26 4.86 0.50
C ASP A 27 -3.91 5.58 0.27
N PRO A 28 -3.31 6.19 1.32
CA PRO A 28 -2.02 6.82 1.17
C PRO A 28 -0.94 5.76 0.86
N SER A 29 -0.07 6.07 -0.08
CA SER A 29 1.15 5.30 -0.34
C SER A 29 2.06 5.28 0.90
N CYS A 30 3.08 4.44 0.90
CA CYS A 30 4.24 4.69 1.74
C CYS A 30 4.77 6.11 1.49
N ILE A 31 5.33 6.73 2.54
CA ILE A 31 5.92 8.07 2.49
C ILE A 31 7.42 7.91 2.30
N ILE A 32 8.01 8.71 1.43
CA ILE A 32 9.45 8.77 1.20
C ILE A 32 10.00 10.16 1.51
N LEU A 33 11.28 10.23 1.84
CA LEU A 33 12.02 11.50 1.94
C LEU A 33 12.89 11.66 0.69
N ALA A 34 12.65 12.70 -0.09
CA ALA A 34 13.45 13.00 -1.28
C ALA A 34 13.63 14.51 -1.41
N GLY A 35 14.84 14.95 -1.77
CA GLY A 35 15.14 16.38 -1.90
C GLY A 35 14.90 17.22 -0.64
N GLY A 36 14.94 16.60 0.55
CA GLY A 36 14.66 17.24 1.84
C GLY A 36 13.18 17.43 2.16
N GLN A 37 12.28 16.85 1.39
CA GLN A 37 10.84 16.87 1.62
C GLN A 37 10.28 15.46 1.71
N PHE A 38 9.23 15.27 2.52
CA PHE A 38 8.40 14.07 2.51
C PHE A 38 7.43 14.15 1.33
N HIS A 39 7.23 13.01 0.68
CA HIS A 39 6.32 12.84 -0.45
C HIS A 39 5.33 11.72 -0.14
N VAL A 40 4.05 11.92 -0.46
CA VAL A 40 2.99 10.93 -0.40
C VAL A 40 2.10 11.01 -1.63
N TRP A 41 1.64 9.85 -2.10
CA TRP A 41 0.60 9.76 -3.13
C TRP A 41 -0.63 9.10 -2.51
N TYR A 42 -1.81 9.48 -2.96
CA TYR A 42 -3.06 8.98 -2.40
C TYR A 42 -4.19 9.03 -3.41
N THR A 43 -5.18 8.22 -3.19
CA THR A 43 -6.42 8.20 -3.96
C THR A 43 -7.26 9.43 -3.64
N ARG A 44 -7.70 10.19 -4.66
CA ARG A 44 -8.58 11.34 -4.48
C ARG A 44 -9.72 11.35 -5.48
N THR A 45 -10.94 11.65 -4.99
CA THR A 45 -12.13 11.80 -5.83
C THR A 45 -13.12 12.80 -5.23
N PRO A 46 -13.85 13.57 -6.06
CA PRO A 46 -14.98 14.41 -5.64
C PRO A 46 -16.33 13.64 -5.62
N ASN A 47 -16.36 12.36 -5.99
CA ASN A 47 -17.58 11.62 -6.33
C ASN A 47 -17.98 10.57 -5.28
N GLY A 48 -17.80 10.86 -4.00
CA GLY A 48 -18.21 9.97 -2.92
C GLY A 48 -17.04 9.19 -2.27
N PRO A 49 -17.34 8.22 -1.40
CA PRO A 49 -16.32 7.61 -0.53
C PRO A 49 -15.48 6.52 -1.20
N SER A 50 -15.87 6.01 -2.35
CA SER A 50 -15.14 4.95 -3.06
C SER A 50 -13.97 5.51 -3.87
N GLY A 51 -13.03 4.64 -4.27
CA GLY A 51 -11.93 4.99 -5.16
C GLY A 51 -12.17 4.64 -6.64
N TYR A 52 -13.35 4.14 -6.99
CA TYR A 52 -13.59 3.54 -8.32
C TYR A 52 -13.86 4.53 -9.46
N ASP A 53 -13.65 5.80 -9.21
CA ASP A 53 -13.64 6.89 -10.20
C ASP A 53 -12.53 7.90 -9.93
N ALA A 54 -11.58 7.52 -9.08
CA ALA A 54 -10.51 8.38 -8.57
C ALA A 54 -9.35 8.55 -9.55
N THR A 55 -8.50 9.52 -9.21
CA THR A 55 -7.13 9.66 -9.71
C THR A 55 -6.15 9.66 -8.54
N VAL A 56 -4.85 9.50 -8.83
CA VAL A 56 -3.80 9.56 -7.83
C VAL A 56 -3.27 10.98 -7.74
N TRP A 57 -3.24 11.51 -6.51
CA TRP A 57 -2.74 12.84 -6.19
C TRP A 57 -1.45 12.77 -5.39
N HIS A 58 -0.69 13.83 -5.43
CA HIS A 58 0.60 13.99 -4.76
C HIS A 58 0.55 15.13 -3.76
N ALA A 59 1.15 14.94 -2.59
CA ALA A 59 1.40 16.00 -1.63
C ALA A 59 2.82 15.91 -1.07
N THR A 60 3.34 17.06 -0.62
CA THR A 60 4.66 17.19 0.00
C THR A 60 4.57 17.84 1.38
N SER A 61 5.56 17.56 2.22
CA SER A 61 5.68 18.13 3.56
C SER A 61 7.13 18.30 3.97
N MET A 62 7.45 19.36 4.72
CA MET A 62 8.78 19.54 5.33
C MET A 62 8.90 18.89 6.71
N ASP A 63 7.77 18.60 7.36
CA ASP A 63 7.73 18.13 8.76
C ASP A 63 6.91 16.85 8.98
N GLY A 64 6.27 16.31 7.91
CA GLY A 64 5.37 15.15 8.00
C GLY A 64 4.04 15.44 8.71
N ILE A 65 3.74 16.72 9.00
CA ILE A 65 2.55 17.18 9.72
C ILE A 65 1.73 18.12 8.84
N ARG A 66 2.40 19.10 8.20
CA ARG A 66 1.76 20.08 7.29
C ARG A 66 2.08 19.69 5.85
N TRP A 67 1.04 19.42 5.09
CA TRP A 67 1.11 18.94 3.73
C TRP A 67 0.57 19.96 2.74
N GLU A 68 1.21 20.04 1.58
CA GLU A 68 0.74 20.82 0.43
C GLU A 68 0.40 19.88 -0.72
N GLU A 69 -0.85 19.92 -1.19
CA GLU A 69 -1.26 19.21 -2.41
C GLU A 69 -0.55 19.80 -3.63
N GLN A 70 0.18 18.97 -4.35
CA GLN A 70 0.92 19.35 -5.56
C GLN A 70 0.06 19.14 -6.83
N GLY A 71 -1.06 18.46 -6.70
CA GLY A 71 -1.97 18.15 -7.80
C GLY A 71 -2.05 16.68 -8.17
N GLU A 72 -2.70 16.42 -9.30
CA GLU A 72 -2.84 15.08 -9.85
C GLU A 72 -1.50 14.57 -10.37
N ALA A 73 -1.04 13.43 -9.81
CA ALA A 73 0.20 12.77 -10.23
C ALA A 73 -0.04 11.77 -11.35
N LEU A 74 -1.14 11.01 -11.28
CA LEU A 74 -1.45 9.99 -12.26
C LEU A 74 -2.93 10.06 -12.66
N SER A 75 -3.16 10.31 -13.95
CA SER A 75 -4.48 10.34 -14.57
C SER A 75 -4.93 8.94 -14.99
N ARG A 76 -6.22 8.78 -15.19
CA ARG A 76 -6.82 7.61 -15.85
C ARG A 76 -6.23 7.40 -17.24
N GLY A 77 -6.37 6.20 -17.77
CA GLY A 77 -6.10 5.90 -19.18
C GLY A 77 -7.09 6.56 -20.13
N GLY A 78 -6.74 6.56 -21.40
CA GLY A 78 -7.62 6.97 -22.47
C GLY A 78 -8.76 5.96 -22.73
N ALA A 79 -9.65 6.31 -23.62
CA ALA A 79 -10.76 5.42 -24.01
C ALA A 79 -10.25 4.08 -24.55
N GLY A 80 -10.67 3.00 -23.92
CA GLY A 80 -10.27 1.62 -24.25
C GLY A 80 -9.01 1.13 -23.53
N ASP A 81 -8.35 1.96 -22.75
CA ASP A 81 -7.23 1.53 -21.92
C ASP A 81 -7.73 0.71 -20.73
N TRP A 82 -6.91 -0.21 -20.23
CA TRP A 82 -7.24 -1.07 -19.10
C TRP A 82 -7.49 -0.27 -17.80
N ASP A 83 -6.94 0.92 -17.67
CA ASP A 83 -7.06 1.81 -16.53
C ASP A 83 -7.90 3.08 -16.81
N GLU A 84 -8.81 2.97 -17.79
CA GLU A 84 -9.75 4.05 -18.16
C GLU A 84 -10.73 4.38 -17.04
N GLN A 85 -11.15 3.40 -16.22
CA GLN A 85 -12.18 3.59 -15.19
C GLN A 85 -11.68 4.46 -14.04
N CYS A 86 -10.51 4.14 -13.50
CA CYS A 86 -9.88 4.84 -12.36
C CYS A 86 -8.41 4.46 -12.22
N VAL A 87 -7.69 5.24 -11.43
CA VAL A 87 -6.38 4.87 -10.87
C VAL A 87 -6.42 5.19 -9.39
N PHE A 88 -6.15 4.20 -8.52
CA PHE A 88 -6.34 4.30 -7.08
C PHE A 88 -5.37 3.40 -6.31
N THR A 89 -5.41 3.43 -4.96
CA THR A 89 -4.51 2.67 -4.07
C THR A 89 -3.04 2.72 -4.49
N PRO A 90 -2.45 3.92 -4.58
CA PRO A 90 -1.06 4.05 -5.00
C PRO A 90 -0.09 3.50 -3.96
N ASN A 91 1.05 2.98 -4.41
CA ASN A 91 2.21 2.79 -3.55
C ASN A 91 3.50 3.13 -4.29
N ILE A 92 4.51 3.54 -3.54
CA ILE A 92 5.78 4.01 -4.10
C ILE A 92 6.90 3.02 -3.85
N LEU A 93 7.76 2.86 -4.84
CA LEU A 93 9.04 2.18 -4.74
C LEU A 93 10.12 3.14 -5.25
N VAL A 94 11.23 3.26 -4.54
CA VAL A 94 12.44 3.94 -4.99
C VAL A 94 13.49 2.87 -5.26
N ALA A 95 13.92 2.76 -6.49
CA ALA A 95 14.90 1.77 -6.92
C ALA A 95 15.63 2.26 -8.18
N GLU A 96 16.85 1.79 -8.42
CA GLU A 96 17.64 2.07 -9.63
C GLU A 96 17.77 3.59 -9.93
N GLY A 97 17.81 4.42 -8.86
CA GLY A 97 17.87 5.88 -8.99
C GLY A 97 16.60 6.52 -9.54
N ARG A 98 15.46 5.81 -9.55
CA ARG A 98 14.17 6.24 -10.09
C ARG A 98 13.04 5.99 -9.11
N TYR A 99 11.86 6.52 -9.45
CA TYR A 99 10.62 6.39 -8.69
C TYR A 99 9.62 5.54 -9.49
N PHE A 100 8.99 4.58 -8.82
CA PHE A 100 8.00 3.68 -9.42
C PHE A 100 6.71 3.75 -8.61
N LEU A 101 5.65 4.28 -9.20
CA LEU A 101 4.35 4.44 -8.58
C LEU A 101 3.43 3.30 -9.06
N PHE A 102 3.21 2.33 -8.19
CA PHE A 102 2.26 1.25 -8.42
C PHE A 102 0.85 1.75 -8.12
N TYR A 103 -0.11 1.29 -8.86
CA TYR A 103 -1.51 1.68 -8.72
C TYR A 103 -2.44 0.57 -9.16
N THR A 104 -3.67 0.60 -8.65
CA THR A 104 -4.73 -0.31 -9.07
C THR A 104 -5.65 0.38 -10.07
N SER A 105 -6.25 -0.39 -10.96
CA SER A 105 -7.44 -0.03 -11.72
C SER A 105 -8.46 -1.15 -11.72
N VAL A 106 -9.69 -0.82 -12.06
CA VAL A 106 -10.81 -1.74 -12.19
C VAL A 106 -11.37 -1.65 -13.60
N GLU A 107 -11.87 -2.75 -14.14
CA GLU A 107 -12.50 -2.80 -15.45
C GLU A 107 -13.64 -1.78 -15.61
N LYS A 108 -13.77 -1.22 -16.80
CA LYS A 108 -14.85 -0.31 -17.17
C LYS A 108 -15.96 -1.05 -17.94
N PRO A 109 -17.25 -0.77 -17.65
CA PRO A 109 -17.73 0.08 -16.55
C PRO A 109 -17.57 -0.59 -15.19
N TYR A 110 -17.34 0.22 -14.13
CA TYR A 110 -17.29 -0.33 -12.80
C TYR A 110 -18.59 -1.07 -12.43
N SER A 111 -18.41 -2.25 -11.89
CA SER A 111 -19.45 -3.05 -11.24
C SER A 111 -18.83 -3.85 -10.09
N GLU A 112 -19.65 -4.42 -9.22
CA GLU A 112 -19.15 -5.30 -8.14
C GLU A 112 -18.44 -6.55 -8.70
N GLU A 113 -18.76 -6.97 -9.92
CA GLU A 113 -18.14 -8.11 -10.62
C GLU A 113 -16.90 -7.74 -11.44
N ALA A 114 -16.62 -6.45 -11.61
CA ALA A 114 -15.48 -5.98 -12.41
C ALA A 114 -14.15 -6.42 -11.80
N LEU A 115 -13.24 -6.88 -12.63
CA LEU A 115 -11.91 -7.33 -12.19
C LEU A 115 -10.99 -6.15 -11.93
N THR A 116 -10.01 -6.34 -11.05
CA THR A 116 -8.95 -5.36 -10.80
C THR A 116 -7.60 -5.87 -11.27
N ALA A 117 -6.70 -4.94 -11.53
CA ALA A 117 -5.32 -5.23 -11.86
C ALA A 117 -4.40 -4.11 -11.35
N ILE A 118 -3.12 -4.46 -11.16
CA ILE A 118 -2.09 -3.52 -10.71
C ILE A 118 -1.23 -3.13 -11.91
N GLY A 119 -0.98 -1.83 -12.05
CA GLY A 119 -0.03 -1.24 -12.99
C GLY A 119 1.08 -0.49 -12.28
N VAL A 120 2.04 -0.03 -13.06
CA VAL A 120 3.15 0.78 -12.59
C VAL A 120 3.40 1.95 -13.54
N ALA A 121 3.68 3.12 -12.97
CA ALA A 121 4.23 4.27 -13.66
C ALA A 121 5.60 4.60 -13.07
N TYR A 122 6.48 5.22 -13.83
CA TYR A 122 7.82 5.57 -13.40
C TYR A 122 8.18 7.01 -13.74
N ALA A 123 9.10 7.59 -12.98
CA ALA A 123 9.62 8.94 -13.17
C ALA A 123 11.06 9.06 -12.66
N ASP A 124 11.79 10.06 -13.13
CA ASP A 124 13.13 10.40 -12.65
C ASP A 124 13.08 11.39 -11.45
N SER A 125 11.88 11.86 -11.11
CA SER A 125 11.62 12.75 -9.99
C SER A 125 10.34 12.32 -9.26
N PRO A 126 10.23 12.48 -7.92
CA PRO A 126 9.00 12.18 -7.20
C PRO A 126 7.83 13.09 -7.62
N ALA A 127 8.13 14.26 -8.18
CA ALA A 127 7.11 15.16 -8.75
C ALA A 127 6.66 14.74 -10.17
N GLY A 128 7.25 13.71 -10.76
CA GLY A 128 7.01 13.32 -12.15
C GLY A 128 7.87 14.13 -13.13
N PRO A 129 7.48 14.21 -14.42
CA PRO A 129 6.25 13.62 -14.98
C PRO A 129 6.28 12.08 -14.96
N TRP A 130 5.12 11.48 -14.71
CA TRP A 130 4.97 10.03 -14.62
C TRP A 130 4.68 9.41 -15.99
N THR A 131 5.38 8.33 -16.32
CA THR A 131 5.18 7.55 -17.53
C THR A 131 4.62 6.16 -17.15
N LYS A 132 3.45 5.79 -17.63
CA LYS A 132 2.88 4.46 -17.43
C LYS A 132 3.72 3.40 -18.14
N GLY A 133 3.96 2.28 -17.46
CA GLY A 133 4.75 1.17 -17.99
C GLY A 133 4.08 0.55 -19.23
N ALA A 134 4.86 0.32 -20.29
CA ALA A 134 4.33 -0.26 -21.53
C ALA A 134 3.84 -1.71 -21.36
N GLY A 135 4.28 -2.41 -20.31
CA GLY A 135 3.85 -3.77 -19.97
C GLY A 135 2.64 -3.85 -19.01
N ASN A 136 1.97 -2.72 -18.74
CA ASN A 136 0.81 -2.72 -17.84
C ASN A 136 -0.41 -3.46 -18.43
N PRO A 137 -1.23 -4.10 -17.57
CA PRO A 137 -1.02 -4.27 -16.13
C PRO A 137 0.10 -5.26 -15.82
N VAL A 138 0.88 -5.00 -14.75
CA VAL A 138 2.00 -5.87 -14.35
C VAL A 138 1.56 -7.07 -13.50
N LEU A 139 0.35 -6.99 -12.90
CA LEU A 139 -0.26 -8.09 -12.15
C LEU A 139 -1.78 -8.05 -12.32
N GLY A 140 -2.37 -9.15 -12.78
CA GLY A 140 -3.82 -9.34 -12.91
C GLY A 140 -4.34 -10.47 -12.02
N THR A 141 -5.67 -10.67 -12.04
CA THR A 141 -6.33 -11.77 -11.33
C THR A 141 -5.84 -13.14 -11.78
N GLY A 142 -6.01 -14.15 -10.93
CA GLY A 142 -5.79 -15.54 -11.27
C GLY A 142 -6.91 -16.14 -12.12
N SER A 143 -6.82 -17.45 -12.40
CA SER A 143 -7.91 -18.19 -13.05
C SER A 143 -9.18 -18.18 -12.20
N ASP A 144 -10.32 -18.52 -12.77
CA ASP A 144 -11.65 -18.46 -12.11
C ASP A 144 -11.73 -19.19 -10.76
N ILE A 145 -10.90 -20.19 -10.55
CA ILE A 145 -10.84 -20.96 -9.29
C ILE A 145 -9.76 -20.50 -8.34
N ALA A 146 -8.92 -19.54 -8.76
CA ALA A 146 -7.84 -19.03 -7.93
C ALA A 146 -8.37 -18.21 -6.75
N TRP A 147 -7.62 -18.18 -5.66
CA TRP A 147 -7.94 -17.41 -4.46
C TRP A 147 -8.02 -15.89 -4.72
N ASP A 148 -7.39 -15.41 -5.78
CA ASP A 148 -7.35 -14.01 -6.23
C ASP A 148 -8.02 -13.81 -7.60
N SER A 149 -9.02 -14.63 -7.92
CA SER A 149 -9.69 -14.62 -9.23
C SER A 149 -10.58 -13.42 -9.49
N HIS A 150 -10.82 -12.55 -8.49
CA HIS A 150 -11.70 -11.38 -8.63
C HIS A 150 -10.99 -10.06 -8.37
N ARG A 151 -10.21 -9.97 -7.29
CA ARG A 151 -9.52 -8.74 -6.89
C ARG A 151 -8.02 -9.00 -6.75
N VAL A 152 -7.23 -8.10 -7.30
CA VAL A 152 -5.79 -7.97 -7.15
C VAL A 152 -5.51 -6.48 -7.07
N ASP A 153 -5.28 -5.98 -5.86
CA ASP A 153 -5.12 -4.55 -5.57
C ASP A 153 -4.23 -4.30 -4.34
N ASP A 154 -4.10 -3.02 -3.90
CA ASP A 154 -3.35 -2.58 -2.71
C ASP A 154 -1.92 -3.14 -2.66
N SER A 155 -1.11 -2.81 -3.65
CA SER A 155 0.29 -3.25 -3.70
C SER A 155 1.16 -2.59 -2.64
N CYS A 156 2.10 -3.35 -2.08
CA CYS A 156 3.17 -2.85 -1.22
C CYS A 156 4.49 -3.52 -1.60
N LEU A 157 5.55 -2.73 -1.79
CA LEU A 157 6.82 -3.21 -2.36
C LEU A 157 7.92 -3.32 -1.31
N VAL A 158 8.71 -4.38 -1.45
CA VAL A 158 9.98 -4.59 -0.73
C VAL A 158 11.03 -5.03 -1.74
N VAL A 159 12.23 -4.44 -1.69
CA VAL A 159 13.39 -4.94 -2.44
C VAL A 159 14.11 -5.95 -1.54
N ARG A 160 14.31 -7.18 -2.02
CA ARG A 160 14.97 -8.25 -1.28
C ARG A 160 15.77 -9.14 -2.24
N ASP A 161 17.01 -9.43 -1.86
CA ASP A 161 17.92 -10.30 -2.63
C ASP A 161 18.03 -9.90 -4.12
N GLY A 162 18.09 -8.58 -4.37
CA GLY A 162 18.17 -8.02 -5.72
C GLY A 162 16.89 -8.16 -6.55
N ARG A 163 15.77 -8.58 -5.95
CA ARG A 163 14.47 -8.74 -6.62
C ARG A 163 13.41 -7.85 -6.00
N TYR A 164 12.33 -7.62 -6.76
CA TYR A 164 11.21 -6.76 -6.41
C TYR A 164 10.04 -7.62 -5.95
N TRP A 165 9.72 -7.54 -4.67
CA TRP A 165 8.69 -8.31 -4.00
C TRP A 165 7.46 -7.42 -3.86
N LEU A 166 6.42 -7.74 -4.62
CA LEU A 166 5.13 -7.06 -4.63
C LEU A 166 4.14 -7.86 -3.80
N TYR A 167 3.89 -7.43 -2.57
CA TYR A 167 2.80 -7.95 -1.77
C TYR A 167 1.50 -7.27 -2.22
N TYR A 168 0.42 -8.04 -2.30
CA TYR A 168 -0.84 -7.53 -2.81
C TYR A 168 -2.03 -8.14 -2.08
N LYS A 169 -3.15 -7.43 -2.07
CA LYS A 169 -4.43 -7.94 -1.63
C LYS A 169 -5.08 -8.73 -2.76
N GLY A 170 -5.59 -9.91 -2.45
CA GLY A 170 -6.34 -10.74 -3.36
C GLY A 170 -7.67 -11.21 -2.78
N ARG A 171 -8.64 -11.52 -3.64
CA ARG A 171 -9.92 -12.09 -3.26
C ARG A 171 -10.49 -12.94 -4.38
N GLN A 172 -11.06 -14.08 -4.00
CA GLN A 172 -11.76 -14.98 -4.92
C GLN A 172 -13.13 -14.42 -5.30
N LYS A 173 -13.57 -14.70 -6.50
CA LYS A 173 -14.92 -14.35 -6.99
C LYS A 173 -16.01 -14.94 -6.10
N GLY A 174 -17.02 -14.13 -5.81
CA GLY A 174 -18.14 -14.51 -4.94
C GLY A 174 -17.88 -14.34 -3.44
N LEU A 175 -16.65 -14.01 -3.02
CA LEU A 175 -16.33 -13.70 -1.63
C LEU A 175 -16.50 -12.21 -1.32
N SER A 176 -16.78 -11.91 -0.04
CA SER A 176 -16.96 -10.53 0.45
C SER A 176 -15.60 -9.83 0.69
N PRO A 177 -15.57 -8.50 0.82
CA PRO A 177 -14.36 -7.77 1.20
C PRO A 177 -13.70 -8.21 2.51
N ARG A 178 -14.43 -8.90 3.38
CA ARG A 178 -13.90 -9.45 4.65
C ARG A 178 -13.04 -10.70 4.45
N GLU A 179 -13.10 -11.30 3.26
CA GLU A 179 -12.42 -12.54 2.93
C GLU A 179 -11.21 -12.29 2.00
N THR A 180 -10.69 -11.07 2.03
CA THR A 180 -9.44 -10.72 1.36
C THR A 180 -8.25 -11.34 2.08
N ARG A 181 -7.20 -11.62 1.31
CA ARG A 181 -5.96 -12.26 1.76
C ARG A 181 -4.76 -11.54 1.18
N MET A 182 -3.60 -11.75 1.77
CA MET A 182 -2.36 -11.20 1.26
C MET A 182 -1.59 -12.26 0.46
N GLY A 183 -1.14 -11.89 -0.72
CA GLY A 183 -0.24 -12.68 -1.56
C GLY A 183 1.02 -11.94 -1.94
N LEU A 184 1.87 -12.61 -2.68
CA LEU A 184 3.16 -12.15 -3.17
C LEU A 184 3.31 -12.44 -4.66
N ALA A 185 3.88 -11.47 -5.38
CA ALA A 185 4.43 -11.67 -6.72
C ALA A 185 5.85 -11.09 -6.77
N VAL A 186 6.75 -11.73 -7.50
CA VAL A 186 8.18 -11.37 -7.55
C VAL A 186 8.60 -11.10 -8.98
N ALA A 187 9.47 -10.09 -9.17
CA ALA A 187 10.07 -9.74 -10.45
C ALA A 187 11.57 -9.46 -10.33
N GLU A 188 12.30 -9.59 -11.44
CA GLU A 188 13.71 -9.25 -11.54
C GLU A 188 13.95 -7.75 -11.79
N GLY A 189 12.91 -7.02 -12.23
CA GLY A 189 12.95 -5.58 -12.45
C GLY A 189 11.69 -4.91 -11.95
N PRO A 190 11.74 -3.58 -11.64
CA PRO A 190 10.61 -2.87 -11.03
C PRO A 190 9.39 -2.78 -11.96
N LEU A 191 9.58 -2.85 -13.25
CA LEU A 191 8.50 -2.85 -14.27
C LEU A 191 7.96 -4.26 -14.57
N GLY A 192 8.43 -5.30 -13.87
CA GLY A 192 8.00 -6.68 -14.07
C GLY A 192 8.78 -7.42 -15.19
N PRO A 193 8.23 -8.56 -15.69
CA PRO A 193 6.95 -9.14 -15.31
C PRO A 193 6.95 -9.74 -13.89
N TYR A 194 5.89 -9.49 -13.15
CA TYR A 194 5.70 -10.07 -11.82
C TYR A 194 5.10 -11.47 -11.91
N ARG A 195 5.67 -12.42 -11.17
CA ARG A 195 5.18 -13.80 -11.09
C ARG A 195 4.69 -14.11 -9.69
N LYS A 196 3.43 -14.55 -9.58
CA LYS A 196 2.81 -14.95 -8.31
C LYS A 196 3.58 -16.09 -7.68
N ALA A 197 3.82 -16.01 -6.37
CA ALA A 197 4.46 -17.07 -5.60
C ALA A 197 3.54 -18.31 -5.53
N GLU A 198 4.14 -19.49 -5.48
CA GLU A 198 3.40 -20.77 -5.38
C GLU A 198 2.74 -20.94 -4.01
N GLU A 199 3.34 -20.32 -2.98
CA GLU A 199 2.89 -20.38 -1.59
C GLU A 199 1.64 -19.52 -1.30
N ASN A 200 1.18 -18.75 -2.28
CA ASN A 200 0.02 -17.88 -2.11
C ASN A 200 -1.28 -18.63 -1.77
N PRO A 201 -2.15 -18.07 -0.91
CA PRO A 201 -1.97 -16.82 -0.16
C PRO A 201 -1.03 -16.97 1.03
N LEU A 202 -0.25 -15.91 1.35
CA LEU A 202 0.72 -15.94 2.44
C LEU A 202 0.09 -15.66 3.82
N VAL A 203 -1.00 -14.89 3.85
CA VAL A 203 -1.75 -14.53 5.06
C VAL A 203 -3.24 -14.62 4.78
N GLU A 204 -3.96 -15.37 5.61
CA GLU A 204 -5.41 -15.56 5.56
C GLU A 204 -6.17 -14.39 6.18
N GLY A 205 -5.87 -13.17 5.72
CA GLY A 205 -6.47 -11.94 6.20
C GLY A 205 -5.86 -10.71 5.57
N GLY A 206 -6.40 -9.56 5.95
CA GLY A 206 -5.94 -8.25 5.49
C GLY A 206 -6.74 -7.70 4.33
N HIS A 207 -7.43 -6.58 4.57
CA HIS A 207 -8.11 -5.82 3.52
C HIS A 207 -7.15 -4.86 2.82
N GLU A 208 -6.20 -4.31 3.57
CA GLU A 208 -5.14 -3.43 3.08
C GLU A 208 -3.78 -4.07 3.34
N VAL A 209 -2.83 -3.88 2.44
CA VAL A 209 -1.48 -4.42 2.57
C VAL A 209 -0.53 -3.33 3.07
N CYS A 210 0.07 -3.58 4.23
CA CYS A 210 1.12 -2.72 4.78
C CYS A 210 2.30 -3.59 5.19
N VAL A 211 3.33 -3.61 4.37
CA VAL A 211 4.52 -4.47 4.52
C VAL A 211 5.77 -3.59 4.49
N TRP A 212 6.75 -3.92 5.31
CA TRP A 212 8.05 -3.23 5.32
C TRP A 212 9.20 -4.17 5.66
N ARG A 213 10.42 -3.75 5.35
CA ARG A 213 11.60 -4.44 5.83
C ARG A 213 11.76 -4.23 7.34
N GLN A 214 11.94 -5.32 8.07
CA GLN A 214 12.19 -5.30 9.51
C GLN A 214 13.42 -6.16 9.78
N GLY A 215 14.52 -5.53 10.18
CA GLY A 215 15.81 -6.23 10.24
C GLY A 215 16.15 -6.88 8.90
N THR A 216 16.49 -8.16 8.90
CA THR A 216 16.74 -8.95 7.69
C THR A 216 15.49 -9.54 7.04
N GLY A 217 14.35 -9.48 7.73
CA GLY A 217 13.07 -10.04 7.28
C GLY A 217 12.06 -9.00 6.82
N VAL A 218 10.80 -9.37 6.88
CA VAL A 218 9.66 -8.58 6.45
C VAL A 218 8.60 -8.60 7.55
N ALA A 219 8.07 -7.44 7.90
CA ALA A 219 6.94 -7.29 8.80
C ALA A 219 5.68 -6.86 8.06
N ALA A 220 4.51 -7.19 8.60
CA ALA A 220 3.21 -6.84 8.05
C ALA A 220 2.23 -6.42 9.16
N LEU A 221 1.52 -5.30 8.95
CA LEU A 221 0.29 -4.97 9.67
C LEU A 221 -0.90 -5.52 8.89
N VAL A 222 -1.62 -6.46 9.51
CA VAL A 222 -2.76 -7.13 8.88
C VAL A 222 -4.06 -6.53 9.43
N GLN A 223 -4.88 -5.96 8.55
CA GLN A 223 -6.17 -5.37 8.90
C GLN A 223 -7.12 -6.42 9.53
N PRO A 224 -8.09 -6.01 10.38
CA PRO A 224 -8.92 -6.93 11.16
C PRO A 224 -9.97 -7.68 10.32
N ASN A 225 -9.58 -8.20 9.17
CA ASN A 225 -10.39 -9.02 8.28
C ASN A 225 -9.74 -10.39 8.11
N GLY A 226 -10.56 -11.44 8.13
CA GLY A 226 -10.10 -12.82 8.01
C GLY A 226 -9.54 -13.41 9.32
N PRO A 227 -9.22 -14.73 9.31
CA PRO A 227 -8.79 -15.45 10.51
C PRO A 227 -7.49 -14.95 11.13
N GLU A 228 -6.59 -14.40 10.32
CA GLU A 228 -5.30 -13.87 10.74
C GLU A 228 -5.28 -12.34 10.86
N GLY A 229 -6.45 -11.71 10.77
CA GLY A 229 -6.62 -10.26 10.84
C GLY A 229 -6.38 -9.66 12.22
N GLY A 230 -6.09 -8.35 12.25
CA GLY A 230 -5.81 -7.62 13.48
C GLY A 230 -4.50 -8.04 14.14
N THR A 231 -3.46 -8.29 13.35
CA THR A 231 -2.17 -8.79 13.84
C THR A 231 -0.99 -8.00 13.27
N LEU A 232 0.09 -7.94 14.06
CA LEU A 232 1.44 -7.70 13.56
C LEU A 232 2.09 -9.05 13.28
N ARG A 233 2.67 -9.18 12.11
CA ARG A 233 3.34 -10.40 11.67
C ARG A 233 4.77 -10.13 11.24
N TYR A 234 5.60 -11.17 11.32
CA TYR A 234 6.99 -11.15 10.89
C TYR A 234 7.34 -12.42 10.13
N SER A 235 8.17 -12.28 9.13
CA SER A 235 8.72 -13.38 8.33
C SER A 235 10.22 -13.14 8.07
N GLU A 236 11.05 -14.14 8.36
CA GLU A 236 12.48 -14.08 8.05
C GLU A 236 12.74 -14.21 6.55
N ASP A 237 11.95 -15.04 5.87
CA ASP A 237 12.09 -15.32 4.44
C ASP A 237 11.17 -14.49 3.54
N GLY A 238 10.25 -13.72 4.13
CA GLY A 238 9.27 -12.91 3.41
C GLY A 238 8.05 -13.70 2.91
N ILE A 239 7.96 -15.00 3.21
CA ILE A 239 6.92 -15.93 2.76
C ILE A 239 6.14 -16.50 3.95
N HIS A 240 6.82 -17.05 4.95
CA HIS A 240 6.21 -17.69 6.09
C HIS A 240 6.07 -16.71 7.27
N PHE A 241 4.89 -16.13 7.41
CA PHE A 241 4.59 -15.12 8.43
C PHE A 241 4.09 -15.75 9.73
N ARG A 242 4.77 -15.45 10.85
CA ARG A 242 4.29 -15.75 12.21
C ARG A 242 3.61 -14.52 12.83
N SER A 243 2.64 -14.73 13.70
CA SER A 243 2.02 -13.66 14.49
C SER A 243 2.96 -13.24 15.63
N CYS A 244 3.17 -11.94 15.79
CA CYS A 244 3.97 -11.34 16.87
C CYS A 244 3.11 -10.62 17.90
N ALA A 245 1.99 -10.03 17.49
CA ALA A 245 1.03 -9.36 18.38
C ALA A 245 -0.36 -9.33 17.78
N VAL A 246 -1.36 -9.25 18.64
CA VAL A 246 -2.75 -8.91 18.27
C VAL A 246 -2.96 -7.42 18.56
N LEU A 247 -3.48 -6.68 17.57
CA LEU A 247 -3.62 -5.24 17.66
C LEU A 247 -4.73 -4.73 16.73
N ARG A 248 -5.02 -3.45 16.82
CA ARG A 248 -5.90 -2.76 15.87
C ARG A 248 -5.07 -1.77 15.05
N PRO A 249 -4.62 -2.14 13.86
CA PRO A 249 -3.79 -1.27 13.03
C PRO A 249 -4.55 -0.03 12.54
N PRO A 250 -3.82 1.04 12.14
CA PRO A 250 -4.39 2.13 11.36
C PRO A 250 -5.04 1.59 10.09
N GLN A 251 -6.11 2.21 9.63
CA GLN A 251 -6.82 1.80 8.42
C GLN A 251 -6.03 2.22 7.17
N ALA A 252 -5.74 1.30 6.25
CA ALA A 252 -4.95 1.55 5.04
C ALA A 252 -3.69 2.39 5.31
N PRO A 253 -2.74 1.90 6.13
CA PRO A 253 -1.60 2.71 6.53
C PRO A 253 -0.57 2.86 5.41
N GLY A 254 -0.17 4.11 5.16
CA GLY A 254 0.99 4.49 4.38
C GLY A 254 2.12 4.99 5.29
N PRO A 255 3.00 4.09 5.76
CA PRO A 255 4.06 4.44 6.68
C PRO A 255 5.19 5.23 6.00
N TYR A 256 5.88 6.07 6.77
CA TYR A 256 7.17 6.59 6.35
C TYR A 256 8.19 5.43 6.28
N ARG A 257 8.83 5.29 5.13
CA ARG A 257 9.76 4.22 4.80
C ARG A 257 11.15 4.78 4.57
N ALA A 258 12.00 4.77 5.61
CA ALA A 258 13.40 5.14 5.49
C ALA A 258 14.22 4.10 4.69
N ASP A 259 13.73 2.86 4.62
CA ASP A 259 14.40 1.73 3.92
C ASP A 259 14.35 1.82 2.38
N PHE A 260 13.72 2.84 1.82
CA PHE A 260 13.87 3.19 0.40
C PHE A 260 15.14 3.97 0.10
N LEU A 261 15.91 4.35 1.10
CA LEU A 261 17.26 4.84 0.90
C LEU A 261 18.17 3.65 0.61
N GLU A 262 18.82 3.65 -0.54
CA GLU A 262 19.54 2.51 -1.16
C GLU A 262 20.59 1.82 -0.27
N ASP A 263 21.04 2.47 0.82
CA ASP A 263 22.15 2.04 1.68
C ASP A 263 21.73 1.49 3.05
N GLU A 264 20.44 1.40 3.36
CA GLU A 264 19.97 0.83 4.63
C GLU A 264 19.69 -0.67 4.50
N PRO A 265 20.69 -1.55 4.75
CA PRO A 265 20.53 -3.00 4.63
C PRO A 265 19.59 -3.61 5.68
N GLN A 266 19.25 -2.84 6.72
CA GLN A 266 18.35 -3.25 7.79
C GLN A 266 17.21 -2.25 7.90
N GLY A 267 15.98 -2.72 7.72
CA GLY A 267 14.80 -1.89 7.91
C GLY A 267 14.68 -1.40 9.35
N ALA A 268 14.47 -0.11 9.52
CA ALA A 268 14.39 0.54 10.84
C ALA A 268 13.03 0.37 11.52
N GLY A 269 12.07 -0.32 10.90
CA GLY A 269 10.67 -0.35 11.34
C GLY A 269 9.89 0.88 10.85
N ILE A 270 8.70 1.08 11.42
CA ILE A 270 7.85 2.23 11.13
C ILE A 270 7.57 3.03 12.41
N GLU A 271 7.85 4.32 12.39
CA GLU A 271 7.59 5.22 13.51
C GLU A 271 6.30 6.00 13.31
N TRP A 272 6.00 6.39 12.09
CA TRP A 272 4.83 7.19 11.75
C TRP A 272 4.39 6.98 10.29
N GLY A 273 3.21 7.49 9.97
CA GLY A 273 2.68 7.48 8.63
C GLY A 273 1.35 8.21 8.54
N LEU A 274 0.71 8.09 7.39
CA LEU A 274 -0.67 8.52 7.16
C LEU A 274 -1.59 7.30 7.06
N HIS A 275 -2.86 7.51 7.40
CA HIS A 275 -3.90 6.49 7.27
C HIS A 275 -5.25 7.12 6.94
N ILE A 276 -6.25 6.30 6.61
CA ILE A 276 -7.61 6.79 6.34
C ILE A 276 -8.38 6.96 7.65
N ASN A 277 -9.00 8.11 7.86
CA ASN A 277 -10.04 8.27 8.86
C ASN A 277 -11.41 7.85 8.28
N LEU A 278 -11.95 6.73 8.81
CA LEU A 278 -13.30 6.24 8.51
C LEU A 278 -14.25 6.35 9.71
N ARG A 279 -13.82 6.94 10.83
CA ARG A 279 -14.59 6.98 12.08
C ARG A 279 -15.64 8.07 12.09
N SER A 280 -15.51 9.07 11.24
CA SER A 280 -16.46 10.16 11.13
C SER A 280 -17.61 9.80 10.19
N ARG A 281 -18.74 10.54 10.29
CA ARG A 281 -19.82 10.48 9.28
C ARG A 281 -19.49 11.32 8.03
N GLN A 282 -18.26 11.75 7.91
CA GLN A 282 -17.71 12.56 6.83
C GLN A 282 -17.14 11.67 5.72
N LEU A 283 -16.84 12.25 4.57
CA LEU A 283 -16.06 11.57 3.55
C LEU A 283 -14.68 11.19 4.09
N PRO A 284 -14.08 10.09 3.64
CA PRO A 284 -12.73 9.70 4.03
C PRO A 284 -11.69 10.81 3.83
N PHE A 285 -10.80 10.95 4.79
CA PHE A 285 -9.68 11.88 4.75
C PHE A 285 -8.45 11.26 5.43
N LEU A 286 -7.29 11.90 5.30
CA LEU A 286 -6.05 11.36 5.86
C LEU A 286 -5.76 11.97 7.24
N GLU A 287 -5.31 11.09 8.14
CA GLU A 287 -4.76 11.43 9.46
C GLU A 287 -3.35 10.87 9.59
N ARG A 288 -2.56 11.47 10.45
CA ARG A 288 -1.24 10.98 10.84
C ARG A 288 -1.36 10.01 12.00
N PHE A 289 -0.63 8.90 11.94
CA PHE A 289 -0.41 8.00 13.07
C PHE A 289 1.05 7.96 13.47
N THR A 290 1.31 7.64 14.74
CA THR A 290 2.64 7.33 15.29
C THR A 290 2.59 6.06 16.12
N SER A 291 3.72 5.34 16.18
CA SER A 291 3.91 4.19 17.05
C SER A 291 5.39 4.11 17.43
N SER A 292 5.69 4.14 18.71
CA SER A 292 7.05 3.99 19.22
C SER A 292 7.50 2.53 19.30
N GLU A 293 6.55 1.60 19.35
CA GLU A 293 6.81 0.18 19.58
C GLU A 293 7.16 -0.58 18.28
N LEU A 294 6.91 0.01 17.11
CA LEU A 294 7.25 -0.60 15.79
C LEU A 294 8.64 -0.23 15.29
N VAL A 295 9.44 0.46 16.13
CA VAL A 295 10.84 0.83 15.84
C VAL A 295 11.78 -0.15 16.53
N GLY A 296 12.95 -0.41 15.91
CA GLY A 296 14.00 -1.26 16.49
C GLY A 296 13.74 -2.77 16.31
N ASP A 297 14.34 -3.58 17.17
CA ASP A 297 14.51 -5.02 16.99
C ASP A 297 13.44 -5.87 17.68
N TRP A 298 12.21 -5.39 17.78
CA TRP A 298 11.08 -6.08 18.41
C TRP A 298 10.86 -7.51 17.84
N HIS A 299 11.19 -7.74 16.59
CA HIS A 299 11.06 -9.03 15.90
C HIS A 299 11.99 -10.12 16.44
N LEU A 300 13.06 -9.75 17.17
CA LEU A 300 14.00 -10.70 17.77
C LEU A 300 13.51 -11.26 19.11
N THR A 301 12.54 -10.63 19.73
CA THR A 301 12.04 -10.96 21.07
C THR A 301 10.73 -11.72 21.09
N HIS A 302 10.11 -11.92 19.91
CA HIS A 302 8.76 -12.52 19.78
C HIS A 302 8.67 -13.54 18.65
#